data_54c562e1d063449edf5f8461861b3842
#
_entry.id   54c562e1d063449edf5f8461861b3842
#
_cell.length_a   1.000
_cell.length_b   1.000
_cell.length_c   1.000
_cell.angle_alpha   90.00
_cell.angle_beta   90.00
_cell.angle_gamma   90.00
#
_symmetry.space_group_name_H-M   'P 1'
#
loop_
_entity.id
_entity.type
_entity.pdbx_description
1 polymer ?
#
loop_
_entity_poly.entity_id
_entity_poly.type
_entity_poly.pdbx_seq_one_letter_code
_entity_poly.pdbx_strand_id
1 'polypeptide(L)'
;MGYEFICAEGSMQEGVKKAFELDGKKILLIQTAEGLFATQAKCPHLGAPLEKGEMLDNDILQCKYHRAEFNIKTGKAEQWACFPPGIQALNFFRGEKNLETYETKIEDGKVFVLI
;
A
#
# COMPACT_ATOMS: atom_id res chain seq x y z
N MET A 1 18.49 -8.19 5.11
CA MET A 1 17.83 -7.18 4.29
C MET A 1 18.40 -7.22 2.88
N GLY A 2 17.57 -7.19 1.89
CA GLY A 2 17.97 -7.17 0.50
C GLY A 2 16.76 -7.20 -0.39
N TYR A 3 17.02 -7.15 -1.70
CA TYR A 3 15.95 -7.25 -2.68
C TYR A 3 15.48 -8.69 -2.81
N GLU A 4 14.18 -8.89 -2.68
CA GLU A 4 13.56 -10.20 -2.81
C GLU A 4 12.68 -10.24 -4.05
N PHE A 5 12.74 -11.34 -4.80
CA PHE A 5 11.90 -11.55 -5.97
C PHE A 5 10.44 -11.64 -5.55
N ILE A 6 9.56 -10.93 -6.24
CA ILE A 6 8.14 -10.95 -5.92
C ILE A 6 7.27 -11.47 -7.08
N CYS A 7 7.53 -11.04 -8.30
CA CYS A 7 6.74 -11.50 -9.45
C CYS A 7 7.42 -11.12 -10.76
N ALA A 8 6.91 -11.64 -11.87
CA ALA A 8 7.35 -11.24 -13.19
C ALA A 8 6.81 -9.85 -13.52
N GLU A 9 7.58 -9.04 -14.23
CA GLU A 9 7.17 -7.69 -14.61
C GLU A 9 5.85 -7.68 -15.38
N GLY A 10 5.69 -8.60 -16.31
CA GLY A 10 4.49 -8.67 -17.14
C GLY A 10 3.23 -9.14 -16.41
N SER A 11 3.33 -9.59 -15.16
CA SER A 11 2.18 -10.05 -14.39
C SER A 11 1.39 -8.89 -13.78
N MET A 12 1.97 -7.67 -13.78
CA MET A 12 1.31 -6.48 -13.25
C MET A 12 0.94 -5.55 -14.38
N GLN A 13 -0.32 -5.19 -14.45
CA GLN A 13 -0.84 -4.26 -15.45
C GLN A 13 -1.26 -2.97 -14.74
N GLU A 14 -1.31 -1.88 -15.48
CA GLU A 14 -1.72 -0.59 -14.94
C GLU A 14 -3.09 -0.69 -14.26
N GLY A 15 -3.17 -0.15 -13.04
CA GLY A 15 -4.39 -0.20 -12.25
C GLY A 15 -4.53 -1.43 -11.37
N VAL A 16 -3.60 -2.39 -11.46
CA VAL A 16 -3.66 -3.63 -10.68
C VAL A 16 -2.95 -3.45 -9.33
N LYS A 17 -3.58 -3.95 -8.29
CA LYS A 17 -2.99 -4.05 -6.94
C LYS A 17 -3.04 -5.53 -6.55
N LYS A 18 -1.90 -6.07 -6.13
CA LYS A 18 -1.82 -7.48 -5.67
C LYS A 18 -1.06 -7.55 -4.36
N ALA A 19 -1.57 -8.33 -3.43
CA ALA A 19 -0.89 -8.60 -2.17
C ALA A 19 -0.04 -9.86 -2.29
N PHE A 20 1.16 -9.79 -1.75
CA PHE A 20 2.11 -10.90 -1.71
C PHE A 20 2.62 -11.07 -0.29
N GLU A 21 3.13 -12.26 0.01
CA GLU A 21 3.76 -12.50 1.29
C GLU A 21 5.23 -12.87 1.06
N LEU A 22 6.13 -12.11 1.69
CA LEU A 22 7.57 -12.32 1.61
C LEU A 22 8.14 -12.31 3.02
N ASP A 23 8.80 -13.40 3.42
CA ASP A 23 9.43 -13.50 4.74
C ASP A 23 8.49 -13.13 5.89
N GLY A 24 7.23 -13.57 5.79
CA GLY A 24 6.23 -13.29 6.81
C GLY A 24 5.62 -11.89 6.75
N LYS A 25 6.04 -11.07 5.80
CA LYS A 25 5.47 -9.73 5.60
C LYS A 25 4.49 -9.74 4.44
N LYS A 26 3.35 -9.11 4.64
CA LYS A 26 2.38 -8.92 3.56
C LYS A 26 2.67 -7.59 2.88
N ILE A 27 2.92 -7.65 1.58
CA ILE A 27 3.31 -6.50 0.77
C ILE A 27 2.30 -6.31 -0.34
N LEU A 28 1.84 -5.07 -0.52
CA LEU A 28 0.95 -4.71 -1.61
C LEU A 28 1.78 -4.10 -2.73
N LEU A 29 1.71 -4.71 -3.91
CA LEU A 29 2.37 -4.20 -5.11
C LEU A 29 1.32 -3.50 -5.96
N ILE A 30 1.61 -2.27 -6.35
CA ILE A 30 0.68 -1.40 -7.08
C ILE A 30 1.32 -0.94 -8.38
N GLN A 31 0.66 -1.21 -9.51
CA GLN A 31 1.12 -0.71 -10.80
C GLN A 31 0.28 0.52 -11.18
N THR A 32 0.94 1.65 -11.30
CA THR A 32 0.30 2.90 -11.76
C THR A 32 0.87 3.30 -13.11
N ALA A 33 0.32 4.37 -13.69
CA ALA A 33 0.86 4.95 -14.92
C ALA A 33 2.30 5.44 -14.74
N GLU A 34 2.71 5.72 -13.50
CA GLU A 34 4.05 6.22 -13.19
C GLU A 34 5.06 5.13 -12.83
N GLY A 35 4.61 3.90 -12.63
CA GLY A 35 5.49 2.78 -12.30
C GLY A 35 4.93 1.86 -11.25
N LEU A 36 5.81 1.01 -10.71
CA LEU A 36 5.48 0.05 -9.66
C LEU A 36 5.87 0.59 -8.29
N PHE A 37 4.96 0.45 -7.33
CA PHE A 37 5.18 0.85 -5.96
C PHE A 37 4.83 -0.29 -5.02
N ALA A 38 5.54 -0.40 -3.91
CA ALA A 38 5.29 -1.43 -2.91
C ALA A 38 5.04 -0.79 -1.55
N THR A 39 3.99 -1.24 -0.88
CA THR A 39 3.61 -0.75 0.44
C THR A 39 3.25 -1.91 1.35
N GLN A 40 3.07 -1.64 2.63
CA GLN A 40 2.45 -2.64 3.50
C GLN A 40 1.05 -2.94 2.97
N ALA A 41 0.61 -4.19 3.11
CA ALA A 41 -0.68 -4.63 2.58
C ALA A 41 -1.85 -4.34 3.52
N LYS A 42 -1.57 -4.10 4.79
CA LYS A 42 -2.61 -3.83 5.79
C LYS A 42 -2.66 -2.35 6.12
N CYS A 43 -3.88 -1.82 6.25
CA CYS A 43 -4.07 -0.43 6.64
C CYS A 43 -3.47 -0.21 8.04
N PRO A 44 -2.62 0.80 8.22
CA PRO A 44 -2.04 1.05 9.55
C PRO A 44 -3.07 1.44 10.60
N HIS A 45 -4.29 1.80 10.20
CA HIS A 45 -5.34 2.15 11.14
C HIS A 45 -5.86 0.91 11.89
N LEU A 46 -6.48 -0.04 11.19
CA LEU A 46 -7.07 -1.23 11.83
C LEU A 46 -6.74 -2.54 11.12
N GLY A 47 -5.73 -2.55 10.26
CA GLY A 47 -5.28 -3.77 9.60
C GLY A 47 -6.14 -4.23 8.43
N ALA A 48 -7.03 -3.39 7.91
CA ALA A 48 -7.87 -3.74 6.76
C ALA A 48 -7.00 -4.01 5.52
N PRO A 49 -7.41 -4.94 4.63
CA PRO A 49 -6.63 -5.24 3.43
C PRO A 49 -6.69 -4.09 2.43
N LEU A 50 -5.54 -3.45 2.19
CA LEU A 50 -5.45 -2.32 1.28
C LEU A 50 -5.63 -2.70 -0.19
N GLU A 51 -5.45 -3.97 -0.55
CA GLU A 51 -5.70 -4.42 -1.93
C GLU A 51 -7.15 -4.20 -2.36
N LYS A 52 -8.06 -4.09 -1.41
CA LYS A 52 -9.47 -3.80 -1.66
C LYS A 52 -9.79 -2.32 -1.68
N GLY A 53 -8.79 -1.48 -1.41
CA GLY A 53 -8.95 -0.04 -1.46
C GLY A 53 -8.99 0.49 -2.87
N GLU A 54 -9.13 1.79 -3.00
CA GLU A 54 -9.26 2.46 -4.29
C GLU A 54 -8.12 3.46 -4.50
N MET A 55 -7.57 3.47 -5.71
CA MET A 55 -6.62 4.50 -6.09
C MET A 55 -7.41 5.73 -6.55
N LEU A 56 -7.31 6.83 -5.81
CA LEU A 56 -8.00 8.08 -6.15
C LEU A 56 -7.32 8.81 -7.29
N ASP A 57 -6.00 8.66 -7.36
CA ASP A 57 -5.19 9.09 -8.50
C ASP A 57 -3.92 8.22 -8.49
N ASN A 58 -2.89 8.58 -9.25
CA ASN A 58 -1.68 7.76 -9.33
C ASN A 58 -0.91 7.66 -8.02
N ASP A 59 -1.16 8.54 -7.07
CA ASP A 59 -0.37 8.62 -5.83
C ASP A 59 -1.13 8.22 -4.58
N ILE A 60 -2.46 8.32 -4.58
CA ILE A 60 -3.26 8.22 -3.35
C ILE A 60 -4.08 6.93 -3.34
N LEU A 61 -3.86 6.11 -2.29
CA LEU A 61 -4.61 4.89 -2.03
C LEU A 61 -5.54 5.13 -0.85
N GLN A 62 -6.84 4.90 -1.06
CA GLN A 62 -7.84 5.04 -0.01
C GLN A 62 -8.23 3.67 0.54
N CYS A 63 -8.16 3.52 1.87
CA CYS A 63 -8.64 2.31 2.55
C CYS A 63 -10.17 2.24 2.44
N LYS A 64 -10.67 1.09 2.02
CA LYS A 64 -12.11 0.91 1.78
C LYS A 64 -12.97 1.08 3.02
N TYR A 65 -12.47 0.64 4.18
CA TYR A 65 -13.31 0.52 5.37
C TYR A 65 -13.48 1.84 6.15
N HIS A 66 -12.40 2.61 6.31
CA HIS A 66 -12.47 3.84 7.10
C HIS A 66 -12.04 5.07 6.32
N ARG A 67 -11.75 4.89 5.04
CA ARG A 67 -11.40 5.97 4.10
C ARG A 67 -10.14 6.76 4.46
N ALA A 68 -9.21 6.13 5.17
CA ALA A 68 -7.89 6.71 5.34
C ALA A 68 -7.18 6.73 3.98
N GLU A 69 -6.49 7.82 3.66
CA GLU A 69 -5.80 7.99 2.39
C GLU A 69 -4.31 8.13 2.60
N PHE A 70 -3.54 7.43 1.79
CA PHE A 70 -2.09 7.40 1.92
C PHE A 70 -1.43 7.67 0.57
N ASN A 71 -0.35 8.45 0.61
CA ASN A 71 0.49 8.63 -0.57
C ASN A 71 1.38 7.40 -0.71
N ILE A 72 1.24 6.66 -1.81
CA ILE A 72 1.96 5.40 -1.99
C ILE A 72 3.45 5.59 -2.28
N LYS A 73 3.87 6.79 -2.68
CA LYS A 73 5.28 7.08 -2.95
C LYS A 73 6.05 7.39 -1.67
N THR A 74 5.43 8.10 -0.74
CA THR A 74 6.08 8.55 0.49
C THR A 74 5.59 7.82 1.73
N GLY A 75 4.41 7.20 1.66
CA GLY A 75 3.77 6.57 2.80
C GLY A 75 3.02 7.54 3.70
N LYS A 76 3.02 8.83 3.37
CA LYS A 76 2.38 9.83 4.22
C LYS A 76 0.87 9.66 4.24
N ALA A 77 0.29 9.70 5.44
CA ALA A 77 -1.16 9.71 5.60
C ALA A 77 -1.69 11.08 5.20
N GLU A 78 -2.40 11.15 4.08
CA GLU A 78 -2.97 12.41 3.57
C GLU A 78 -4.33 12.71 4.22
N GLN A 79 -5.08 11.67 4.57
CA GLN A 79 -6.32 11.78 5.30
C GLN A 79 -6.43 10.60 6.25
N TRP A 80 -6.69 10.86 7.52
CA TRP A 80 -6.88 9.77 8.47
C TRP A 80 -8.32 9.28 8.41
N ALA A 81 -8.61 8.16 9.10
CA ALA A 81 -9.91 7.52 9.05
C ALA A 81 -11.03 8.50 9.40
N CYS A 82 -12.03 8.63 8.54
CA CYS A 82 -13.12 9.57 8.72
C CYS A 82 -14.50 8.91 8.55
N PHE A 83 -14.56 7.64 8.29
CA PHE A 83 -15.80 6.91 8.04
C PHE A 83 -15.79 5.58 8.77
N PRO A 84 -16.86 5.17 9.43
CA PRO A 84 -18.13 5.90 9.59
C PRO A 84 -18.02 7.03 10.61
N PRO A 85 -19.03 7.92 10.69
CA PRO A 85 -19.06 8.98 11.70
C PRO A 85 -18.83 8.40 13.10
N GLY A 86 -17.98 9.07 13.89
CA GLY A 86 -17.63 8.59 15.22
C GLY A 86 -16.33 7.82 15.28
N ILE A 87 -15.76 7.42 14.13
CA ILE A 87 -14.48 6.71 14.10
C ILE A 87 -13.34 7.56 14.67
N GLN A 88 -13.49 8.89 14.70
CA GLN A 88 -12.52 9.80 15.26
C GLN A 88 -12.26 9.54 16.75
N ALA A 89 -13.24 9.00 17.46
CA ALA A 89 -13.05 8.62 18.87
C ALA A 89 -11.99 7.52 18.99
N LEU A 90 -11.95 6.61 18.01
CA LEU A 90 -10.95 5.56 17.98
C LEU A 90 -9.58 6.13 17.63
N ASN A 91 -9.53 7.14 16.76
CA ASN A 91 -8.29 7.81 16.38
C ASN A 91 -7.61 8.46 17.58
N PHE A 92 -8.37 8.90 18.53
CA PHE A 92 -7.82 9.50 19.77
C PHE A 92 -6.88 8.54 20.49
N PHE A 93 -7.22 7.24 20.48
CA PHE A 93 -6.40 6.23 21.16
C PHE A 93 -5.28 5.68 20.28
N ARG A 94 -5.53 5.55 18.97
CA ARG A 94 -4.56 4.91 18.07
C ARG A 94 -3.59 5.90 17.46
N GLY A 95 -4.03 7.11 17.19
CA GLY A 95 -3.22 8.11 16.52
C GLY A 95 -3.04 7.82 15.02
N GLU A 96 -2.55 8.82 14.32
CA GLU A 96 -2.29 8.73 12.89
C GLU A 96 -0.95 8.04 12.63
N LYS A 97 -0.91 7.11 11.68
CA LYS A 97 0.31 6.40 11.31
C LYS A 97 0.49 6.44 9.81
N ASN A 98 1.73 6.61 9.39
CA ASN A 98 2.06 6.56 7.97
C ASN A 98 2.11 5.13 7.47
N LEU A 99 1.93 4.98 6.15
CA LEU A 99 2.02 3.71 5.48
C LEU A 99 3.49 3.36 5.26
N GLU A 100 3.88 2.12 5.56
CA GLU A 100 5.22 1.65 5.28
C GLU A 100 5.37 1.39 3.78
N THR A 101 6.44 1.91 3.18
CA THR A 101 6.72 1.73 1.76
C THR A 101 8.06 1.01 1.58
N TYR A 102 8.20 0.32 0.44
CA TYR A 102 9.40 -0.47 0.13
C TYR A 102 9.91 -0.07 -1.25
N GLU A 103 11.22 -0.03 -1.42
CA GLU A 103 11.81 0.19 -2.73
C GLU A 103 11.57 -0.99 -3.65
N THR A 104 11.32 -0.70 -4.91
CA THR A 104 11.17 -1.72 -5.96
C THR A 104 12.26 -1.54 -7.00
N LYS A 105 12.63 -2.63 -7.67
CA LYS A 105 13.47 -2.57 -8.87
C LYS A 105 13.03 -3.63 -9.86
N ILE A 106 13.26 -3.37 -11.13
CA ILE A 106 12.98 -4.32 -12.20
C ILE A 106 14.31 -4.67 -12.87
N GLU A 107 14.57 -5.96 -12.97
CA GLU A 107 15.81 -6.47 -13.55
C GLU A 107 15.50 -7.77 -14.27
N ASP A 108 15.91 -7.87 -15.53
CA ASP A 108 15.69 -9.05 -16.37
C ASP A 108 14.22 -9.50 -16.41
N GLY A 109 13.29 -8.55 -16.48
CA GLY A 109 11.86 -8.84 -16.53
C GLY A 109 11.26 -9.32 -15.21
N LYS A 110 12.00 -9.17 -14.12
CA LYS A 110 11.56 -9.59 -12.77
C LYS A 110 11.47 -8.40 -11.84
N VAL A 111 10.46 -8.41 -10.98
CA VAL A 111 10.25 -7.37 -9.99
C VAL A 111 10.82 -7.83 -8.64
N PHE A 112 11.61 -6.96 -8.03
CA PHE A 112 12.19 -7.19 -6.71
C PHE A 112 11.76 -6.07 -5.76
N VAL A 113 11.60 -6.43 -4.51
CA VAL A 113 11.23 -5.49 -3.44
C VAL A 113 12.29 -5.55 -2.34
N LEU A 114 12.72 -4.40 -1.88
CA LEU A 114 13.68 -4.31 -0.78
C LEU A 114 12.94 -4.38 0.56
N ILE A 115 13.16 -5.47 1.28
CA ILE A 115 12.51 -5.69 2.59
C ILE A 115 13.54 -5.96 3.68
#